data_d6f5e97d4b9d189156eeb07d2e69c4f9
#
_entry.id   d6f5e97d4b9d189156eeb07d2e69c4f9
#
_cell.length_a   1.000
_cell.length_b   1.000
_cell.length_c   1.000
_cell.angle_alpha   90.00
_cell.angle_beta   90.00
_cell.angle_gamma   90.00
#
_symmetry.space_group_name_H-M   'P 1'
#
loop_
_entity.id
_entity.type
_entity.pdbx_description
1 polymer ?
#
loop_
_entity_poly.entity_id
_entity_poly.type
_entity_poly.pdbx_seq_one_letter_code
_entity_poly.pdbx_strand_id
1 'polypeptide(L)'
;MPRWVRYSIVAGIAALTVVLMLAFRFDPRDIRTGTVGKPAAQFTAEKLDGTGQLSLSDYAGKIVVLNFFASWCPPCKVENPALLRVWERYRTSDVVIIGIVYNDSTDKAREYVRTNGVT
;
A
#
# COMPACT_ATOMS: atom_id res chain seq x y z
N MET A 1 -12.53 -51.96 -5.22
CA MET A 1 -11.48 -51.15 -5.88
C MET A 1 -10.19 -51.95 -5.96
N PRO A 2 -9.55 -52.08 -7.08
CA PRO A 2 -8.30 -52.80 -7.23
C PRO A 2 -7.18 -52.10 -6.41
N ARG A 3 -6.25 -52.89 -5.89
CA ARG A 3 -5.20 -52.41 -4.97
C ARG A 3 -4.33 -51.29 -5.57
N TRP A 4 -4.08 -51.35 -6.88
CA TRP A 4 -3.31 -50.35 -7.59
C TRP A 4 -3.98 -48.96 -7.61
N VAL A 5 -5.31 -48.87 -7.70
CA VAL A 5 -6.06 -47.57 -7.64
C VAL A 5 -5.88 -46.91 -6.26
N ARG A 6 -5.90 -47.72 -5.19
CA ARG A 6 -5.66 -47.19 -3.83
C ARG A 6 -4.26 -46.61 -3.67
N TYR A 7 -3.24 -47.27 -4.20
CA TYR A 7 -1.86 -46.76 -4.16
C TYR A 7 -1.70 -45.50 -5.04
N SER A 8 -2.35 -45.41 -6.20
CA SER A 8 -2.32 -44.22 -7.02
C SER A 8 -2.97 -43.01 -6.34
N ILE A 9 -4.07 -43.20 -5.66
CA ILE A 9 -4.74 -42.13 -4.90
C ILE A 9 -3.85 -41.64 -3.75
N VAL A 10 -3.26 -42.55 -2.98
CA VAL A 10 -2.37 -42.20 -1.86
C VAL A 10 -1.14 -41.46 -2.38
N ALA A 11 -0.52 -41.93 -3.45
CA ALA A 11 0.62 -41.27 -4.07
C ALA A 11 0.25 -39.86 -4.59
N GLY A 12 -0.93 -39.69 -5.19
CA GLY A 12 -1.42 -38.38 -5.66
C GLY A 12 -1.64 -37.39 -4.52
N ILE A 13 -2.24 -37.86 -3.41
CA ILE A 13 -2.43 -37.02 -2.22
C ILE A 13 -1.08 -36.64 -1.60
N ALA A 14 -0.15 -37.58 -1.47
CA ALA A 14 1.18 -37.30 -0.96
C ALA A 14 1.95 -36.28 -1.82
N ALA A 15 1.91 -36.44 -3.15
CA ALA A 15 2.51 -35.48 -4.07
C ALA A 15 1.89 -34.09 -3.94
N LEU A 16 0.56 -33.99 -3.89
CA LEU A 16 -0.15 -32.73 -3.70
C LEU A 16 0.24 -32.05 -2.36
N THR A 17 0.30 -32.83 -1.29
CA THR A 17 0.71 -32.32 0.04
C THR A 17 2.14 -31.75 0.01
N VAL A 18 3.06 -32.45 -0.65
CA VAL A 18 4.45 -31.96 -0.81
C VAL A 18 4.49 -30.67 -1.61
N VAL A 19 3.74 -30.58 -2.72
CA VAL A 19 3.66 -29.36 -3.55
C VAL A 19 3.09 -28.19 -2.73
N LEU A 20 2.04 -28.41 -1.96
CA LEU A 20 1.46 -27.38 -1.09
C LEU A 20 2.45 -26.95 0.00
N MET A 21 3.14 -27.87 0.65
CA MET A 21 4.17 -27.53 1.65
C MET A 21 5.32 -26.70 1.04
N LEU A 22 5.74 -27.03 -0.17
CA LEU A 22 6.76 -26.24 -0.88
C LEU A 22 6.23 -24.87 -1.28
N ALA A 23 4.98 -24.77 -1.73
CA ALA A 23 4.35 -23.50 -2.08
C ALA A 23 4.23 -22.57 -0.86
N PHE A 24 3.92 -23.09 0.32
CA PHE A 24 3.85 -22.31 1.56
C PHE A 24 5.23 -21.91 2.12
N ARG A 25 6.32 -22.48 1.64
CA ARG A 25 7.68 -22.03 1.97
C ARG A 25 8.07 -20.73 1.26
N PHE A 26 7.41 -20.38 0.17
CA PHE A 26 7.56 -19.06 -0.44
C PHE A 26 6.74 -18.06 0.37
N ASP A 27 7.39 -17.20 1.14
CA ASP A 27 6.72 -16.09 1.84
C ASP A 27 6.30 -15.04 0.79
N PRO A 28 5.01 -14.93 0.45
CA PRO A 28 4.54 -13.92 -0.51
C PRO A 28 4.68 -12.49 0.01
N ARG A 29 5.08 -12.33 1.29
CA ARG A 29 5.32 -11.02 1.91
C ARG A 29 6.77 -10.56 1.76
N ASP A 30 7.69 -11.42 1.34
CA ASP A 30 9.05 -11.02 0.98
C ASP A 30 9.02 -10.30 -0.39
N ILE A 31 8.36 -9.16 -0.40
CA ILE A 31 8.45 -8.22 -1.52
C ILE A 31 9.86 -7.66 -1.46
N ARG A 32 10.78 -8.27 -2.18
CA ARG A 32 12.10 -7.69 -2.43
C ARG A 32 11.92 -6.44 -3.28
N THR A 33 11.43 -5.38 -2.67
CA THR A 33 11.41 -4.06 -3.28
C THR A 33 12.85 -3.66 -3.47
N GLY A 34 13.37 -3.82 -4.68
CA GLY A 34 14.73 -3.41 -5.04
C GLY A 34 14.96 -1.89 -4.88
N THR A 35 14.06 -1.20 -4.21
CA THR A 35 14.04 0.24 -3.94
C THR A 35 14.51 0.61 -2.54
N VAL A 36 14.50 -0.34 -1.58
CA VAL A 36 14.99 -0.07 -0.22
C VAL A 36 16.48 0.29 -0.26
N GLY A 37 16.83 1.41 0.38
CA GLY A 37 18.21 1.93 0.40
C GLY A 37 18.64 2.66 -0.88
N LYS A 38 17.72 2.85 -1.84
CA LYS A 38 17.98 3.66 -3.04
C LYS A 38 17.34 5.04 -2.91
N PRO A 39 17.88 6.05 -3.61
CA PRO A 39 17.22 7.36 -3.69
C PRO A 39 15.79 7.22 -4.20
N ALA A 40 14.85 7.93 -3.57
CA ALA A 40 13.46 7.97 -4.01
C ALA A 40 13.35 8.57 -5.41
N ALA A 41 12.48 8.00 -6.25
CA ALA A 41 12.17 8.57 -7.55
C ALA A 41 11.54 9.96 -7.36
N GLN A 42 12.08 10.96 -8.05
CA GLN A 42 11.52 12.30 -8.01
C GLN A 42 10.21 12.36 -8.78
N PHE A 43 9.24 13.06 -8.23
CA PHE A 43 7.96 13.32 -8.88
C PHE A 43 7.47 14.72 -8.55
N THR A 44 6.63 15.24 -9.42
CA THR A 44 5.88 16.47 -9.21
C THR A 44 4.40 16.17 -9.48
N ALA A 45 3.52 16.64 -8.63
CA ALA A 45 2.08 16.42 -8.74
C ALA A 45 1.33 17.73 -8.52
N GLU A 46 0.17 17.87 -9.15
CA GLU A 46 -0.73 19.00 -8.88
C GLU A 46 -1.40 18.82 -7.52
N LYS A 47 -1.50 19.92 -6.78
CA LYS A 47 -2.24 19.92 -5.52
C LYS A 47 -3.73 19.77 -5.78
N LEU A 48 -4.39 18.96 -4.97
CA LEU A 48 -5.81 18.67 -5.10
C LEU A 48 -6.70 19.92 -5.01
N ASP A 49 -6.26 20.94 -4.28
CA ASP A 49 -6.95 22.25 -4.15
C ASP A 49 -6.76 23.18 -5.35
N GLY A 50 -5.89 22.82 -6.31
CA GLY A 50 -5.58 23.60 -7.48
C GLY A 50 -4.64 24.80 -7.22
N THR A 51 -4.04 24.89 -6.03
CA THR A 51 -3.17 26.03 -5.66
C THR A 51 -1.74 25.95 -6.21
N GLY A 52 -1.44 24.95 -7.06
CA GLY A 52 -0.12 24.79 -7.67
C GLY A 52 0.37 23.35 -7.64
N GLN A 53 1.68 23.19 -7.73
CA GLN A 53 2.34 21.90 -7.75
C GLN A 53 3.08 21.63 -6.43
N LEU A 54 3.34 20.36 -6.18
CA LEU A 54 4.14 19.85 -5.09
C LEU A 54 5.20 18.92 -5.68
N SER A 55 6.45 19.15 -5.35
CA SER A 55 7.57 18.28 -5.72
C SER A 55 8.13 17.56 -4.51
N LEU A 56 8.57 16.30 -4.69
CA LEU A 56 9.23 15.57 -3.60
C LEU A 56 10.49 16.29 -3.12
N SER A 57 11.20 17.00 -4.01
CA SER A 57 12.37 17.81 -3.67
C SER A 57 12.10 18.91 -2.64
N ASP A 58 10.87 19.40 -2.53
CA ASP A 58 10.49 20.45 -1.57
C ASP A 58 10.57 19.95 -0.12
N TYR A 59 10.62 18.65 0.06
CA TYR A 59 10.71 17.97 1.35
C TYR A 59 12.07 17.34 1.61
N ALA A 60 13.12 17.81 0.94
CA ALA A 60 14.47 17.33 1.17
C ALA A 60 14.87 17.45 2.66
N GLY A 61 15.44 16.40 3.22
CA GLY A 61 15.81 16.33 4.63
C GLY A 61 14.68 15.94 5.59
N LYS A 62 13.44 15.74 5.08
CA LYS A 62 12.30 15.27 5.87
C LYS A 62 12.02 13.78 5.64
N ILE A 63 11.34 13.17 6.59
CA ILE A 63 10.77 11.82 6.44
C ILE A 63 9.42 11.97 5.75
N VAL A 64 9.33 11.54 4.50
CA VAL A 64 8.10 11.64 3.72
C VAL A 64 7.40 10.29 3.67
N VAL A 65 6.14 10.27 4.11
CA VAL A 65 5.24 9.12 4.01
C VAL A 65 4.25 9.39 2.89
N LEU A 66 4.27 8.55 1.85
CA LEU A 66 3.30 8.63 0.75
C LEU A 66 2.12 7.69 1.02
N ASN A 67 0.93 8.26 1.10
CA ASN A 67 -0.31 7.50 1.25
C ASN A 67 -1.16 7.61 -0.02
N PHE A 68 -1.38 6.49 -0.69
CA PHE A 68 -2.26 6.43 -1.87
C PHE A 68 -3.69 6.15 -1.42
N PHE A 69 -4.63 6.99 -1.86
CA PHE A 69 -6.04 6.83 -1.50
C PHE A 69 -6.98 7.12 -2.68
N ALA A 70 -8.22 6.66 -2.54
CA ALA A 70 -9.31 6.99 -3.45
C ALA A 70 -10.64 7.07 -2.68
N SER A 71 -11.60 7.85 -3.18
CA SER A 71 -12.92 8.00 -2.55
C SER A 71 -13.73 6.69 -2.53
N TRP A 72 -13.47 5.82 -3.51
CA TRP A 72 -14.11 4.51 -3.69
C TRP A 72 -13.42 3.38 -2.92
N CYS A 73 -12.36 3.65 -2.15
CA CYS A 73 -11.53 2.67 -1.45
C CYS A 73 -12.02 2.47 0.00
N PRO A 74 -12.79 1.41 0.34
CA PRO A 74 -13.26 1.19 1.70
C PRO A 74 -12.13 0.98 2.72
N PRO A 75 -11.04 0.22 2.44
CA PRO A 75 -9.91 0.09 3.38
C PRO A 75 -9.26 1.43 3.70
N CYS A 76 -9.15 2.34 2.72
CA CYS A 76 -8.57 3.66 2.93
C CYS A 76 -9.34 4.48 3.98
N LYS A 77 -10.67 4.35 4.02
CA LYS A 77 -11.52 5.00 5.02
C LYS A 77 -11.27 4.45 6.43
N VAL A 78 -11.00 3.16 6.54
CA VAL A 78 -10.71 2.51 7.83
C VAL A 78 -9.32 2.89 8.33
N GLU A 79 -8.34 3.03 7.44
CA GLU A 79 -6.95 3.37 7.77
C GLU A 79 -6.76 4.85 8.11
N ASN A 80 -7.53 5.74 7.46
CA ASN A 80 -7.35 7.19 7.56
C ASN A 80 -7.31 7.73 9.02
N PRO A 81 -8.17 7.30 9.96
CA PRO A 81 -8.07 7.76 11.35
C PRO A 81 -6.74 7.39 12.04
N ALA A 82 -6.09 6.30 11.62
CA ALA A 82 -4.77 5.93 12.14
C ALA A 82 -3.69 6.87 11.60
N LEU A 83 -3.74 7.21 10.31
CA LEU A 83 -2.84 8.17 9.69
C LEU A 83 -2.97 9.57 10.31
N LEU A 84 -4.19 10.03 10.55
CA LEU A 84 -4.44 11.30 11.23
C LEU A 84 -3.83 11.34 12.63
N ARG A 85 -3.95 10.25 13.41
CA ARG A 85 -3.30 10.17 14.75
C ARG A 85 -1.77 10.19 14.65
N VAL A 86 -1.20 9.55 13.64
CA VAL A 86 0.25 9.59 13.40
C VAL A 86 0.66 11.02 13.03
N TRP A 87 -0.06 11.67 12.13
CA TRP A 87 0.22 13.05 11.76
C TRP A 87 0.14 13.99 12.96
N GLU A 88 -0.92 13.96 13.76
CA GLU A 88 -1.07 14.77 14.97
C GLU A 88 0.12 14.59 15.94
N ARG A 89 0.62 13.37 16.06
CA ARG A 89 1.74 13.06 16.94
C ARG A 89 3.07 13.61 16.42
N TYR A 90 3.26 13.65 15.10
CA TYR A 90 4.54 13.98 14.48
C TYR A 90 4.54 15.28 13.68
N ARG A 91 3.45 16.03 13.60
CA ARG A 91 3.34 17.29 12.83
C ARG A 91 4.34 18.38 13.22
N THR A 92 4.90 18.31 14.41
CA THR A 92 5.95 19.24 14.90
C THR A 92 7.36 18.72 14.69
N SER A 93 7.53 17.54 14.10
CA SER A 93 8.81 16.91 13.78
C SER A 93 9.05 16.94 12.27
N ASP A 94 10.17 16.35 11.82
CA ASP A 94 10.55 16.31 10.40
C ASP A 94 9.77 15.26 9.57
N VAL A 95 8.57 14.85 10.02
CA VAL A 95 7.71 13.89 9.33
C VAL A 95 6.61 14.63 8.58
N VAL A 96 6.45 14.29 7.31
CA VAL A 96 5.38 14.80 6.43
C VAL A 96 4.63 13.62 5.84
N ILE A 97 3.29 13.67 5.87
CA ILE A 97 2.45 12.70 5.19
C ILE A 97 1.84 13.39 3.96
N ILE A 98 2.02 12.78 2.79
CA ILE A 98 1.48 13.28 1.53
C ILE A 98 0.46 12.28 1.01
N GLY A 99 -0.79 12.71 0.89
CA GLY A 99 -1.85 11.92 0.27
C GLY A 99 -1.82 12.05 -1.25
N ILE A 100 -1.78 10.92 -1.95
CA ILE A 100 -1.80 10.85 -3.41
C ILE A 100 -3.12 10.21 -3.86
N VAL A 101 -3.88 10.94 -4.66
CA VAL A 101 -5.12 10.42 -5.26
C VAL A 101 -4.78 9.40 -6.34
N TYR A 102 -5.34 8.21 -6.26
CA TYR A 102 -5.12 7.14 -7.22
C TYR A 102 -6.42 6.76 -7.94
N ASN A 103 -6.41 6.90 -9.27
CA ASN A 103 -7.51 6.49 -10.15
C ASN A 103 -8.91 6.95 -9.66
N ASP A 104 -9.02 8.25 -9.37
CA ASP A 104 -10.26 8.87 -8.90
C ASP A 104 -10.47 10.23 -9.55
N SER A 105 -11.71 10.72 -9.58
CA SER A 105 -12.00 12.06 -10.04
C SER A 105 -11.62 13.10 -8.98
N THR A 106 -11.12 14.23 -9.44
CA THR A 106 -10.71 15.35 -8.58
C THR A 106 -11.83 15.79 -7.61
N ASP A 107 -13.07 15.85 -8.10
CA ASP A 107 -14.21 16.30 -7.28
C ASP A 107 -14.55 15.31 -6.17
N LYS A 108 -14.55 14.02 -6.48
CA LYS A 108 -14.78 12.97 -5.47
C LYS A 108 -13.65 12.88 -4.46
N ALA A 109 -12.42 13.07 -4.91
CA ALA A 109 -11.26 13.10 -4.02
C ALA A 109 -11.33 14.33 -3.09
N ARG A 110 -11.68 15.51 -3.59
CA ARG A 110 -11.90 16.71 -2.76
C ARG A 110 -12.98 16.50 -1.72
N GLU A 111 -14.12 15.91 -2.11
CA GLU A 111 -15.21 15.59 -1.20
C GLU A 111 -14.77 14.60 -0.12
N TYR A 112 -14.00 13.58 -0.50
CA TYR A 112 -13.43 12.63 0.45
C TYR A 112 -12.54 13.32 1.48
N VAL A 113 -11.62 14.18 1.04
CA VAL A 113 -10.71 14.93 1.92
C VAL A 113 -11.50 15.84 2.85
N ARG A 114 -12.52 16.54 2.35
CA ARG A 114 -13.37 17.42 3.13
C ARG A 114 -14.13 16.67 4.24
N THR A 115 -14.60 15.47 3.93
CA THR A 115 -15.46 14.67 4.85
C THR A 115 -14.65 13.89 5.87
N ASN A 116 -13.51 13.34 5.47
CA ASN A 116 -12.75 12.41 6.32
C ASN A 116 -11.49 13.04 6.94
N GLY A 117 -11.12 14.24 6.50
CA GLY A 117 -9.81 14.83 6.76
C GLY A 117 -8.70 13.95 6.14
N VAL A 118 -7.77 14.55 5.43
CA VAL A 118 -6.55 13.87 4.95
C VAL A 118 -5.40 14.82 5.17
N THR A 119 -4.30 14.26 5.63
CA THR A 119 -3.06 15.00 5.88
C THR A 119 -2.32 15.23 4.58
#